data_a6992d7f284cae7dc5cbb7993378d285
#
_entry.id   a6992d7f284cae7dc5cbb7993378d285
#
_cell.length_a   1.000
_cell.length_b   1.000
_cell.length_c   1.000
_cell.angle_alpha   90.00
_cell.angle_beta   90.00
_cell.angle_gamma   90.00
#
_symmetry.space_group_name_H-M   'P 1'
#
loop_
_entity.id
_entity.type
_entity.pdbx_description
1 polymer ?
#
loop_
_entity_poly.entity_id
_entity_poly.type
_entity_poly.pdbx_seq_one_letter_code
_entity_poly.pdbx_strand_id
1 'polypeptide(L)'
;MEKMKIMQISYTMTYSVIIPTLWKCNLEYFYNTLRIFCGEPQIKEIILIDNDITFKQTIKSNILNLSPKIKYYPQDENIYVNPAWNLGESEARGEHLMIVNDDFHITSKKTLKNIIKTHQDNKDIYTSIYGISTSCYIEEPKSNKIYLTDNEGRGTGWGCFFILHRYTWTDIPNELKIWFGDDYLTKHVLSNGGKVYTFKNIKASPFSQTLSSQTFNSILDNDTKIYMEKYDI
;
A
#
# COMPACT_ATOMS: atom_id res chain seq x y z
N MET A 1 -40.68 -5.22 -32.50
CA MET A 1 -39.95 -5.77 -31.32
C MET A 1 -38.63 -5.04 -31.20
N GLU A 2 -38.61 -4.01 -30.39
CA GLU A 2 -37.37 -3.25 -30.08
C GLU A 2 -36.50 -4.09 -29.15
N LYS A 3 -35.28 -4.39 -29.56
CA LYS A 3 -34.27 -5.04 -28.71
C LYS A 3 -33.85 -4.03 -27.64
N MET A 4 -34.30 -4.20 -26.41
CA MET A 4 -33.73 -3.52 -25.25
C MET A 4 -32.23 -3.81 -25.21
N LYS A 5 -31.39 -2.79 -25.51
CA LYS A 5 -29.98 -2.81 -25.20
C LYS A 5 -29.87 -2.76 -23.67
N ILE A 6 -29.57 -3.89 -23.07
CA ILE A 6 -29.11 -3.94 -21.67
C ILE A 6 -27.78 -3.19 -21.68
N MET A 7 -27.78 -1.96 -21.13
CA MET A 7 -26.55 -1.27 -20.80
C MET A 7 -25.83 -2.11 -19.74
N GLN A 8 -24.80 -2.83 -20.14
CA GLN A 8 -23.83 -3.36 -19.18
C GLN A 8 -23.19 -2.16 -18.49
N ILE A 9 -23.62 -1.86 -17.27
CA ILE A 9 -22.87 -0.95 -16.39
C ILE A 9 -21.56 -1.67 -16.09
N SER A 10 -20.50 -1.25 -16.76
CA SER A 10 -19.15 -1.69 -16.47
C SER A 10 -18.81 -1.17 -15.07
N TYR A 11 -18.95 -2.03 -14.07
CA TYR A 11 -18.50 -1.72 -12.72
C TYR A 11 -16.97 -1.60 -12.73
N THR A 12 -16.48 -0.39 -12.50
CA THR A 12 -15.04 -0.14 -12.46
C THR A 12 -14.59 -0.16 -11.01
N MET A 13 -13.81 -1.16 -10.62
CA MET A 13 -13.18 -1.22 -9.28
C MET A 13 -12.34 0.03 -9.02
N THR A 14 -12.42 0.53 -7.80
CA THR A 14 -11.71 1.75 -7.39
C THR A 14 -10.78 1.49 -6.22
N TYR A 15 -9.66 2.20 -6.21
CA TYR A 15 -8.61 2.08 -5.21
C TYR A 15 -8.40 3.41 -4.49
N SER A 16 -8.29 3.36 -3.16
CA SER A 16 -7.69 4.43 -2.36
C SER A 16 -6.25 4.05 -2.05
N VAL A 17 -5.30 4.90 -2.41
CA VAL A 17 -3.89 4.72 -2.10
C VAL A 17 -3.60 5.43 -0.78
N ILE A 18 -3.03 4.72 0.20
CA ILE A 18 -2.72 5.24 1.54
C ILE A 18 -1.21 5.28 1.69
N ILE A 19 -0.67 6.47 1.96
CA ILE A 19 0.77 6.70 2.03
C ILE A 19 1.11 7.51 3.30
N PRO A 20 1.64 6.88 4.35
CA PRO A 20 2.30 7.61 5.43
C PRO A 20 3.65 8.11 4.97
N THR A 21 4.06 9.32 5.36
CA THR A 21 5.36 9.88 5.02
C THR A 21 5.97 10.70 6.15
N LEU A 22 7.30 10.57 6.30
CA LEU A 22 8.17 11.47 7.06
C LEU A 22 9.01 12.35 6.12
N TRP A 23 8.76 12.29 4.81
CA TRP A 23 9.53 13.00 3.76
C TRP A 23 11.02 12.65 3.71
N LYS A 24 11.45 11.55 4.35
CA LYS A 24 12.84 11.10 4.40
C LYS A 24 13.22 10.17 3.25
N CYS A 25 12.30 9.90 2.35
CA CYS A 25 12.51 9.10 1.15
C CYS A 25 13.23 9.87 0.03
N ASN A 26 13.56 9.20 -1.07
CA ASN A 26 14.01 9.87 -2.28
C ASN A 26 12.82 10.62 -2.92
N LEU A 27 12.80 11.95 -2.74
CA LEU A 27 11.68 12.80 -3.14
C LEU A 27 11.42 12.81 -4.65
N GLU A 28 12.44 12.63 -5.48
CA GLU A 28 12.26 12.56 -6.94
C GLU A 28 11.49 11.29 -7.33
N TYR A 29 11.91 10.16 -6.80
CA TYR A 29 11.22 8.89 -7.03
C TYR A 29 9.81 8.89 -6.44
N PHE A 30 9.64 9.43 -5.24
CA PHE A 30 8.34 9.57 -4.60
C PHE A 30 7.41 10.46 -5.45
N TYR A 31 7.87 11.61 -5.90
CA TYR A 31 7.13 12.49 -6.81
C TYR A 31 6.69 11.78 -8.09
N ASN A 32 7.60 11.02 -8.72
CA ASN A 32 7.29 10.26 -9.92
C ASN A 32 6.26 9.14 -9.65
N THR A 33 6.36 8.45 -8.52
CA THR A 33 5.38 7.45 -8.08
C THR A 33 3.99 8.07 -7.92
N LEU A 34 3.88 9.21 -7.24
CA LEU A 34 2.63 9.95 -7.09
C LEU A 34 2.04 10.36 -8.45
N ARG A 35 2.86 10.85 -9.38
CA ARG A 35 2.39 11.17 -10.74
C ARG A 35 1.81 9.95 -11.47
N ILE A 36 2.39 8.78 -11.27
CA ILE A 36 1.91 7.53 -11.85
C ILE A 36 0.54 7.19 -11.26
N PHE A 37 0.38 7.24 -9.94
CA PHE A 37 -0.91 7.01 -9.27
C PHE A 37 -1.97 8.03 -9.68
N CYS A 38 -1.63 9.32 -9.71
CA CYS A 38 -2.56 10.39 -10.15
C CYS A 38 -3.09 10.16 -11.55
N GLY A 39 -2.25 9.63 -12.45
CA GLY A 39 -2.60 9.37 -13.85
C GLY A 39 -3.38 8.07 -14.08
N GLU A 40 -3.62 7.24 -13.05
CA GLU A 40 -4.39 6.00 -13.19
C GLU A 40 -5.87 6.25 -12.88
N PRO A 41 -6.80 6.02 -13.86
CA PRO A 41 -8.22 6.31 -13.65
C PRO A 41 -8.87 5.52 -12.51
N GLN A 42 -8.42 4.30 -12.24
CA GLN A 42 -8.96 3.45 -11.18
C GLN A 42 -8.51 3.87 -9.78
N ILE A 43 -7.47 4.69 -9.66
CA ILE A 43 -7.12 5.35 -8.40
C ILE A 43 -8.09 6.51 -8.18
N LYS A 44 -8.93 6.37 -7.17
CA LYS A 44 -9.95 7.34 -6.78
C LYS A 44 -9.32 8.52 -6.04
N GLU A 45 -8.40 8.21 -5.14
CA GLU A 45 -7.71 9.18 -4.29
C GLU A 45 -6.38 8.63 -3.79
N ILE A 46 -5.53 9.54 -3.35
CA ILE A 46 -4.27 9.27 -2.66
C ILE A 46 -4.34 9.99 -1.31
N ILE A 47 -4.41 9.23 -0.24
CA ILE A 47 -4.47 9.70 1.13
C ILE A 47 -3.04 9.79 1.63
N LEU A 48 -2.53 11.02 1.66
CA LEU A 48 -1.16 11.32 2.07
C LEU A 48 -1.15 11.77 3.53
N ILE A 49 -0.63 10.93 4.42
CA ILE A 49 -0.58 11.18 5.85
C ILE A 49 0.81 11.70 6.19
N ASP A 50 0.88 12.97 6.56
CA ASP A 50 2.12 13.68 6.84
C ASP A 50 2.46 13.56 8.33
N ASN A 51 3.44 12.74 8.63
CA ASN A 51 3.97 12.51 9.98
C ASN A 51 5.10 13.49 10.37
N ASP A 52 5.43 14.48 9.51
CA ASP A 52 6.40 15.54 9.80
C ASP A 52 5.96 16.88 9.19
N ILE A 53 5.12 17.59 9.92
CA ILE A 53 4.62 18.91 9.49
C ILE A 53 5.71 19.97 9.38
N THR A 54 6.89 19.73 9.95
CA THR A 54 8.01 20.69 9.93
C THR A 54 8.81 20.63 8.63
N PHE A 55 8.60 19.60 7.81
CA PHE A 55 9.28 19.45 6.53
C PHE A 55 8.93 20.58 5.55
N LYS A 56 9.85 20.90 4.66
CA LYS A 56 9.83 22.04 3.70
C LYS A 56 8.49 22.23 2.98
N GLN A 57 7.76 23.28 3.32
CA GLN A 57 6.45 23.61 2.76
C GLN A 57 6.41 23.75 1.23
N THR A 58 7.48 24.28 0.62
CA THR A 58 7.56 24.41 -0.84
C THR A 58 7.49 23.06 -1.56
N ILE A 59 8.14 22.02 -1.00
CA ILE A 59 8.11 20.67 -1.57
C ILE A 59 6.72 20.06 -1.39
N LYS A 60 6.13 20.19 -0.19
CA LYS A 60 4.76 19.75 0.08
C LYS A 60 3.77 20.38 -0.90
N SER A 61 3.84 21.70 -1.07
CA SER A 61 2.96 22.42 -2.01
C SER A 61 3.07 21.90 -3.45
N ASN A 62 4.27 21.62 -3.93
CA ASN A 62 4.48 21.08 -5.27
C ASN A 62 3.82 19.70 -5.42
N ILE A 63 3.91 18.85 -4.40
CA ILE A 63 3.29 17.52 -4.38
C ILE A 63 1.76 17.64 -4.33
N LEU A 64 1.22 18.46 -3.45
CA LEU A 64 -0.22 18.64 -3.29
C LEU A 64 -0.88 19.21 -4.55
N ASN A 65 -0.16 20.02 -5.30
CA ASN A 65 -0.63 20.61 -6.56
C ASN A 65 -0.58 19.64 -7.76
N LEU A 66 -0.04 18.42 -7.60
CA LEU A 66 0.02 17.43 -8.69
C LEU A 66 -1.36 17.01 -9.19
N SER A 67 -2.32 16.86 -8.28
CA SER A 67 -3.64 16.35 -8.64
C SER A 67 -4.65 16.57 -7.51
N PRO A 68 -5.93 16.87 -7.83
CA PRO A 68 -7.01 16.91 -6.84
C PRO A 68 -7.33 15.54 -6.20
N LYS A 69 -6.76 14.45 -6.73
CA LYS A 69 -6.83 13.13 -6.11
C LYS A 69 -6.04 13.04 -4.81
N ILE A 70 -5.03 13.89 -4.59
CA ILE A 70 -4.23 13.89 -3.37
C ILE A 70 -5.05 14.54 -2.25
N LYS A 71 -5.30 13.79 -1.21
CA LYS A 71 -5.94 14.21 0.03
C LYS A 71 -4.86 14.24 1.11
N TYR A 72 -4.67 15.41 1.70
CA TYR A 72 -3.55 15.66 2.62
C TYR A 72 -4.03 15.69 4.06
N TYR A 73 -3.43 14.87 4.90
CA TYR A 73 -3.74 14.71 6.31
C TYR A 73 -2.50 14.96 7.17
N PRO A 74 -2.22 16.23 7.52
CA PRO A 74 -1.11 16.56 8.41
C PRO A 74 -1.40 16.09 9.84
N GLN A 75 -0.39 15.55 10.51
CA GLN A 75 -0.45 15.15 11.91
C GLN A 75 0.36 16.11 12.76
N ASP A 76 -0.14 16.49 13.94
CA ASP A 76 0.56 17.39 14.87
C ASP A 76 1.85 16.74 15.40
N GLU A 77 1.90 15.41 15.44
CA GLU A 77 3.06 14.60 15.81
C GLU A 77 3.16 13.36 14.91
N ASN A 78 4.31 12.67 14.98
CA ASN A 78 4.48 11.40 14.26
C ASN A 78 3.61 10.30 14.88
N ILE A 79 2.51 9.96 14.22
CA ILE A 79 1.64 8.85 14.64
C ILE A 79 2.15 7.47 14.19
N TYR A 80 3.27 7.42 13.47
CA TYR A 80 3.90 6.22 12.91
C TYR A 80 3.11 5.56 11.76
N VAL A 81 3.57 4.38 11.34
CA VAL A 81 3.09 3.71 10.12
C VAL A 81 1.73 3.05 10.31
N ASN A 82 1.60 2.18 11.31
CA ASN A 82 0.38 1.40 11.51
C ASN A 82 -0.84 2.25 11.91
N PRO A 83 -0.73 3.20 12.85
CA PRO A 83 -1.83 4.14 13.11
C PRO A 83 -2.16 5.04 11.91
N ALA A 84 -1.16 5.40 11.07
CA ALA A 84 -1.43 6.14 9.86
C ALA A 84 -2.18 5.29 8.82
N TRP A 85 -1.93 3.99 8.72
CA TRP A 85 -2.73 3.10 7.87
C TRP A 85 -4.18 3.02 8.33
N ASN A 86 -4.44 2.90 9.65
CA ASN A 86 -5.80 2.92 10.20
C ASN A 86 -6.52 4.25 9.88
N LEU A 87 -5.85 5.40 10.07
CA LEU A 87 -6.38 6.71 9.68
C LEU A 87 -6.69 6.75 8.18
N GLY A 88 -5.78 6.26 7.35
CA GLY A 88 -5.98 6.22 5.91
C GLY A 88 -7.15 5.35 5.48
N GLU A 89 -7.37 4.21 6.14
CA GLU A 89 -8.54 3.36 5.90
C GLU A 89 -9.84 4.09 6.24
N SER A 90 -9.91 4.72 7.41
CA SER A 90 -11.13 5.43 7.86
C SER A 90 -11.54 6.57 6.92
N GLU A 91 -10.59 7.20 6.23
CA GLU A 91 -10.79 8.28 5.26
C GLU A 91 -11.00 7.78 3.81
N ALA A 92 -10.72 6.50 3.56
CA ALA A 92 -10.77 5.92 2.23
C ALA A 92 -12.20 5.81 1.68
N ARG A 93 -12.35 6.06 0.39
CA ARG A 93 -13.61 5.96 -0.36
C ARG A 93 -13.54 4.97 -1.52
N GLY A 94 -12.38 4.41 -1.79
CA GLY A 94 -12.18 3.33 -2.75
C GLY A 94 -12.71 2.02 -2.21
N GLU A 95 -13.02 1.11 -3.10
CA GLU A 95 -13.46 -0.25 -2.76
C GLU A 95 -12.32 -1.10 -2.23
N HIS A 96 -11.13 -0.88 -2.79
CA HIS A 96 -9.89 -1.53 -2.37
C HIS A 96 -8.92 -0.49 -1.80
N LEU A 97 -8.19 -0.90 -0.78
CA LEU A 97 -7.10 -0.14 -0.20
C LEU A 97 -5.80 -0.60 -0.84
N MET A 98 -4.96 0.34 -1.22
CA MET A 98 -3.62 0.12 -1.70
C MET A 98 -2.65 0.82 -0.74
N ILE A 99 -2.06 0.06 0.15
CA ILE A 99 -1.10 0.56 1.12
C ILE A 99 0.26 0.67 0.45
N VAL A 100 0.90 1.81 0.57
CA VAL A 100 2.17 2.09 -0.10
C VAL A 100 3.06 2.90 0.83
N ASN A 101 4.26 2.43 1.12
CA ASN A 101 5.24 3.24 1.83
C ASN A 101 5.85 4.31 0.89
N ASP A 102 6.28 5.44 1.45
CA ASP A 102 6.84 6.56 0.68
C ASP A 102 8.20 6.25 0.02
N ASP A 103 8.86 5.19 0.46
CA ASP A 103 10.09 4.65 -0.13
C ASP A 103 9.87 3.48 -1.12
N PHE A 104 8.61 3.14 -1.40
CA PHE A 104 8.27 2.19 -2.46
C PHE A 104 8.04 2.90 -3.79
N HIS A 105 8.80 2.55 -4.83
CA HIS A 105 8.79 3.26 -6.10
C HIS A 105 8.31 2.39 -7.26
N ILE A 106 7.21 2.80 -7.87
CA ILE A 106 6.72 2.26 -9.14
C ILE A 106 7.35 3.06 -10.30
N THR A 107 8.09 2.39 -11.15
CA THR A 107 8.88 3.05 -12.20
C THR A 107 8.11 3.38 -13.47
N SER A 108 6.92 2.81 -13.68
CA SER A 108 6.13 3.05 -14.89
C SER A 108 4.63 2.89 -14.71
N LYS A 109 3.87 3.65 -15.51
CA LYS A 109 2.40 3.50 -15.62
C LYS A 109 1.99 2.08 -16.03
N LYS A 110 2.80 1.42 -16.88
CA LYS A 110 2.56 0.05 -17.33
C LYS A 110 2.64 -0.93 -16.17
N THR A 111 3.60 -0.76 -15.27
CA THR A 111 3.74 -1.59 -14.08
C THR A 111 2.50 -1.49 -13.20
N LEU A 112 2.05 -0.27 -12.87
CA LEU A 112 0.83 -0.06 -12.08
C LEU A 112 -0.41 -0.68 -12.73
N LYS A 113 -0.62 -0.45 -14.03
CA LYS A 113 -1.74 -1.05 -14.77
C LYS A 113 -1.71 -2.57 -14.74
N ASN A 114 -0.53 -3.17 -14.86
CA ASN A 114 -0.39 -4.62 -14.79
C ASN A 114 -0.66 -5.16 -13.39
N ILE A 115 -0.23 -4.46 -12.33
CA ILE A 115 -0.56 -4.82 -10.94
C ILE A 115 -2.08 -4.81 -10.75
N ILE A 116 -2.73 -3.70 -11.11
CA ILE A 116 -4.18 -3.54 -10.98
C ILE A 116 -4.91 -4.63 -11.77
N LYS A 117 -4.54 -4.85 -13.04
CA LYS A 117 -5.15 -5.89 -13.85
C LYS A 117 -4.98 -7.28 -13.26
N THR A 118 -3.77 -7.63 -12.80
CA THR A 118 -3.48 -8.94 -12.22
C THR A 118 -4.27 -9.16 -10.93
N HIS A 119 -4.46 -8.11 -10.11
CA HIS A 119 -5.31 -8.13 -8.94
C HIS A 119 -6.78 -8.37 -9.33
N GLN A 120 -7.32 -7.60 -10.29
CA GLN A 120 -8.71 -7.70 -10.73
C GLN A 120 -9.07 -9.04 -11.40
N ASP A 121 -8.11 -9.67 -12.06
CA ASP A 121 -8.30 -10.97 -12.70
C ASP A 121 -8.34 -12.14 -11.67
N ASN A 122 -8.02 -11.88 -10.39
CA ASN A 122 -8.03 -12.91 -9.35
C ASN A 122 -9.44 -13.06 -8.74
N LYS A 123 -9.88 -14.30 -8.55
CA LYS A 123 -11.22 -14.61 -8.00
C LYS A 123 -11.38 -14.27 -6.52
N ASP A 124 -10.28 -14.19 -5.78
CA ASP A 124 -10.27 -14.02 -4.32
C ASP A 124 -10.09 -12.54 -3.89
N ILE A 125 -10.35 -11.57 -4.81
CA ILE A 125 -10.08 -10.14 -4.62
C ILE A 125 -10.81 -9.49 -3.43
N TYR A 126 -11.92 -10.07 -2.99
CA TYR A 126 -12.73 -9.54 -1.90
C TYR A 126 -12.38 -10.12 -0.52
N THR A 127 -11.57 -11.17 -0.46
CA THR A 127 -11.29 -11.90 0.78
C THR A 127 -9.82 -12.03 1.10
N SER A 128 -8.94 -11.66 0.17
CA SER A 128 -7.52 -11.93 0.26
C SER A 128 -6.69 -10.65 0.27
N ILE A 129 -5.41 -10.79 0.62
CA ILE A 129 -4.43 -9.72 0.66
C ILE A 129 -3.31 -10.00 -0.34
N TYR A 130 -2.85 -8.96 -1.03
CA TYR A 130 -1.95 -9.03 -2.17
C TYR A 130 -0.79 -8.09 -1.97
N GLY A 131 0.42 -8.59 -1.82
CA GLY A 131 1.59 -7.75 -1.55
C GLY A 131 2.75 -7.96 -2.51
N ILE A 132 3.77 -7.14 -2.34
CA ILE A 132 5.02 -7.21 -3.09
C ILE A 132 6.16 -7.42 -2.10
N SER A 133 6.93 -8.51 -2.26
CA SER A 133 8.13 -8.73 -1.47
C SER A 133 9.35 -8.12 -2.16
N THR A 134 10.32 -7.61 -1.41
CA THR A 134 11.59 -7.11 -1.96
C THR A 134 12.35 -8.16 -2.74
N SER A 135 12.21 -9.44 -2.38
CA SER A 135 12.78 -10.55 -3.16
C SER A 135 12.14 -10.75 -4.54
N CYS A 136 11.02 -10.07 -4.81
CA CYS A 136 10.33 -10.11 -6.10
C CYS A 136 10.73 -8.97 -7.04
N TYR A 137 11.55 -8.04 -6.57
CA TYR A 137 12.07 -6.96 -7.39
C TYR A 137 13.08 -7.51 -8.39
N ILE A 138 12.86 -7.18 -9.63
CA ILE A 138 13.75 -7.55 -10.73
C ILE A 138 14.11 -6.26 -11.46
N GLU A 139 15.41 -5.97 -11.59
CA GLU A 139 15.86 -4.79 -12.34
C GLU A 139 15.39 -4.83 -13.79
N GLU A 140 15.51 -6.00 -14.42
CA GLU A 140 15.05 -6.24 -15.79
C GLU A 140 14.17 -7.51 -15.83
N PRO A 141 12.82 -7.36 -15.75
CA PRO A 141 11.94 -8.52 -15.81
C PRO A 141 12.01 -9.22 -17.17
N LYS A 142 12.17 -10.53 -17.14
CA LYS A 142 12.26 -11.38 -18.34
C LYS A 142 10.99 -11.37 -19.22
N SER A 143 9.88 -10.87 -18.67
CA SER A 143 8.62 -10.72 -19.36
C SER A 143 7.86 -9.49 -18.83
N ASN A 144 6.92 -8.97 -19.62
CA ASN A 144 6.03 -7.89 -19.17
C ASN A 144 4.83 -8.39 -18.36
N LYS A 145 4.75 -9.68 -18.06
CA LYS A 145 3.60 -10.29 -17.38
C LYS A 145 3.88 -10.38 -15.89
N ILE A 146 3.15 -9.63 -15.09
CA ILE A 146 3.06 -9.80 -13.64
C ILE A 146 2.13 -10.98 -13.38
N TYR A 147 2.44 -11.80 -12.39
CA TYR A 147 1.62 -12.93 -11.96
C TYR A 147 1.60 -13.01 -10.44
N LEU A 148 0.65 -13.77 -9.91
CA LEU A 148 0.49 -14.00 -8.47
C LEU A 148 0.98 -15.41 -8.11
N THR A 149 1.58 -15.51 -6.93
CA THR A 149 1.81 -16.78 -6.25
C THR A 149 1.08 -16.75 -4.92
N ASP A 150 0.47 -17.86 -4.53
CA ASP A 150 -0.13 -18.07 -3.22
C ASP A 150 0.76 -18.97 -2.36
N ASN A 151 0.63 -18.83 -1.03
CA ASN A 151 1.26 -19.70 -0.03
C ASN A 151 2.80 -19.80 -0.01
N GLU A 152 3.53 -18.97 -0.74
CA GLU A 152 5.01 -18.96 -0.74
C GLU A 152 5.61 -18.16 0.44
N GLY A 153 4.81 -17.78 1.40
CA GLY A 153 5.24 -16.91 2.48
C GLY A 153 5.48 -15.45 2.02
N ARG A 154 5.41 -14.55 2.94
CA ARG A 154 5.74 -13.15 2.70
C ARG A 154 7.26 -12.98 2.82
N GLY A 155 7.91 -12.59 1.75
CA GLY A 155 9.35 -12.26 1.81
C GLY A 155 9.60 -10.93 2.52
N THR A 156 10.85 -10.63 2.78
CA THR A 156 11.27 -9.35 3.39
C THR A 156 10.67 -8.15 2.68
N GLY A 157 10.22 -7.15 3.43
CA GLY A 157 9.66 -5.90 2.90
C GLY A 157 8.30 -6.04 2.21
N TRP A 158 7.57 -7.11 2.48
CA TRP A 158 6.26 -7.35 1.90
C TRP A 158 5.25 -6.24 2.26
N GLY A 159 5.30 -5.69 3.48
CA GLY A 159 4.46 -4.60 3.95
C GLY A 159 4.70 -3.24 3.28
N CYS A 160 5.73 -3.09 2.42
CA CYS A 160 5.97 -1.82 1.71
C CYS A 160 4.90 -1.50 0.65
N PHE A 161 4.23 -2.52 0.13
CA PHE A 161 3.13 -2.39 -0.81
C PHE A 161 2.18 -3.58 -0.69
N PHE A 162 0.91 -3.32 -0.40
CA PHE A 162 -0.11 -4.36 -0.47
C PHE A 162 -1.49 -3.81 -0.81
N ILE A 163 -2.36 -4.69 -1.31
CA ILE A 163 -3.76 -4.40 -1.68
C ILE A 163 -4.67 -5.37 -0.94
N LEU A 164 -5.78 -4.87 -0.42
CA LEU A 164 -6.87 -5.69 0.10
C LEU A 164 -8.20 -4.98 -0.12
N HIS A 165 -9.30 -5.75 -0.07
CA HIS A 165 -10.63 -5.16 -0.10
C HIS A 165 -10.92 -4.45 1.22
N ARG A 166 -11.59 -3.28 1.18
CA ARG A 166 -11.82 -2.45 2.36
C ARG A 166 -12.55 -3.19 3.49
N TYR A 167 -13.51 -4.04 3.18
CA TYR A 167 -14.22 -4.84 4.19
C TYR A 167 -13.40 -5.98 4.80
N THR A 168 -12.21 -6.24 4.29
CA THR A 168 -11.25 -7.20 4.85
C THR A 168 -10.30 -6.54 5.86
N TRP A 169 -10.36 -5.20 5.96
CA TRP A 169 -9.56 -4.47 6.93
C TRP A 169 -10.01 -4.77 8.36
N THR A 170 -9.06 -4.78 9.26
CA THR A 170 -9.28 -4.70 10.71
C THR A 170 -8.28 -3.72 11.29
N ASP A 171 -8.70 -2.92 12.27
CA ASP A 171 -7.79 -1.93 12.85
C ASP A 171 -6.58 -2.60 13.47
N ILE A 172 -5.41 -2.13 13.07
CA ILE A 172 -4.15 -2.57 13.64
C ILE A 172 -4.04 -1.97 15.05
N PRO A 173 -3.68 -2.76 16.07
CA PRO A 173 -3.55 -2.25 17.43
C PRO A 173 -2.61 -1.04 17.50
N ASN A 174 -3.05 0.03 18.17
CA ASN A 174 -2.31 1.30 18.23
C ASN A 174 -0.96 1.20 18.95
N GLU A 175 -0.76 0.17 19.76
CA GLU A 175 0.52 -0.13 20.40
C GLU A 175 1.58 -0.66 19.43
N LEU A 176 1.19 -1.22 18.27
CA LEU A 176 2.09 -1.57 17.17
C LEU A 176 2.33 -0.32 16.32
N LYS A 177 3.53 0.24 16.37
CA LYS A 177 3.81 1.53 15.75
C LYS A 177 4.23 1.42 14.27
N ILE A 178 5.18 0.54 13.96
CA ILE A 178 5.79 0.47 12.63
C ILE A 178 5.74 -0.96 12.09
N TRP A 179 6.14 -1.96 12.88
CA TRP A 179 6.27 -3.34 12.46
C TRP A 179 5.02 -4.15 12.78
N PHE A 180 4.93 -5.31 12.15
CA PHE A 180 3.87 -6.31 12.34
C PHE A 180 2.44 -5.86 11.96
N GLY A 181 2.25 -4.68 11.39
CA GLY A 181 0.93 -4.26 10.91
C GLY A 181 0.43 -5.13 9.75
N ASP A 182 1.29 -5.40 8.79
CA ASP A 182 1.01 -6.32 7.67
C ASP A 182 0.92 -7.79 8.13
N ASP A 183 1.67 -8.20 9.16
CA ASP A 183 1.52 -9.52 9.79
C ASP A 183 0.15 -9.67 10.44
N TYR A 184 -0.26 -8.66 11.21
CA TYR A 184 -1.57 -8.63 11.87
C TYR A 184 -2.73 -8.73 10.88
N LEU A 185 -2.71 -7.91 9.83
CA LEU A 185 -3.71 -7.94 8.76
C LEU A 185 -3.71 -9.27 8.01
N THR A 186 -2.53 -9.82 7.74
CA THR A 186 -2.39 -11.12 7.08
C THR A 186 -3.00 -12.24 7.91
N LYS A 187 -2.73 -12.26 9.22
CA LYS A 187 -3.30 -13.25 10.14
C LYS A 187 -4.82 -13.14 10.18
N HIS A 188 -5.35 -11.90 10.23
CA HIS A 188 -6.80 -11.67 10.16
C HIS A 188 -7.42 -12.21 8.87
N VAL A 189 -6.82 -11.92 7.71
CA VAL A 189 -7.27 -12.43 6.41
C VAL A 189 -7.31 -13.96 6.39
N LEU A 190 -6.22 -14.61 6.83
CA LEU A 190 -6.12 -16.08 6.85
C LEU A 190 -7.15 -16.71 7.80
N SER A 191 -7.36 -16.12 8.98
CA SER A 191 -8.34 -16.61 9.96
C SER A 191 -9.79 -16.51 9.45
N ASN A 192 -10.05 -15.62 8.49
CA ASN A 192 -11.36 -15.47 7.84
C ASN A 192 -11.47 -16.25 6.51
N GLY A 193 -10.56 -17.19 6.26
CA GLY A 193 -10.60 -18.06 5.07
C GLY A 193 -10.08 -17.40 3.78
N GLY A 194 -9.52 -16.20 3.88
CA GLY A 194 -8.82 -15.55 2.77
C GLY A 194 -7.44 -16.14 2.51
N LYS A 195 -6.72 -15.57 1.54
CA LYS A 195 -5.38 -16.00 1.14
C LYS A 195 -4.40 -14.84 1.10
N VAL A 196 -3.12 -15.18 1.10
CA VAL A 196 -2.02 -14.25 0.90
C VAL A 196 -1.42 -14.48 -0.47
N TYR A 197 -1.44 -13.46 -1.30
CA TYR A 197 -0.85 -13.49 -2.63
C TYR A 197 0.36 -12.57 -2.72
N THR A 198 1.38 -13.00 -3.44
CA THR A 198 2.54 -12.17 -3.73
C THR A 198 2.65 -11.92 -5.23
N PHE A 199 2.70 -10.65 -5.61
CA PHE A 199 3.00 -10.26 -6.99
C PHE A 199 4.46 -10.56 -7.31
N LYS A 200 4.68 -11.22 -8.43
CA LYS A 200 6.00 -11.58 -8.96
C LYS A 200 6.28 -10.86 -10.27
N ASN A 201 7.56 -10.76 -10.61
CA ASN A 201 8.04 -10.18 -11.86
C ASN A 201 7.71 -8.68 -12.01
N ILE A 202 7.93 -7.92 -10.92
CA ILE A 202 7.67 -6.48 -10.87
C ILE A 202 9.00 -5.72 -10.97
N LYS A 203 9.02 -4.71 -11.83
CA LYS A 203 10.08 -3.69 -11.84
C LYS A 203 9.71 -2.59 -10.85
N ALA A 204 10.30 -2.63 -9.67
CA ALA A 204 10.19 -1.58 -8.65
C ALA A 204 11.54 -1.39 -7.98
N SER A 205 11.78 -0.23 -7.41
CA SER A 205 13.03 0.03 -6.69
C SER A 205 12.86 -0.28 -5.20
N PRO A 206 13.73 -1.14 -4.63
CA PRO A 206 13.65 -1.52 -3.22
C PRO A 206 14.52 -0.58 -2.39
N PHE A 207 13.97 0.50 -1.88
CA PHE A 207 14.70 1.33 -0.91
C PHE A 207 13.86 1.48 0.36
N SER A 208 13.94 0.49 1.25
CA SER A 208 13.42 0.66 2.60
C SER A 208 14.44 1.44 3.44
N GLN A 209 14.10 2.66 3.80
CA GLN A 209 14.89 3.47 4.72
C GLN A 209 14.62 3.13 6.18
N THR A 210 13.46 2.59 6.49
CA THR A 210 13.06 2.22 7.85
C THR A 210 13.98 1.15 8.44
N LEU A 211 14.33 0.14 7.66
CA LEU A 211 15.23 -0.95 8.07
C LEU A 211 16.69 -0.49 8.29
N SER A 212 17.10 0.61 7.69
CA SER A 212 18.47 1.15 7.81
C SER A 212 18.63 2.17 8.94
N SER A 213 17.55 2.58 9.60
CA SER A 213 17.57 3.63 10.62
C SER A 213 17.68 3.06 12.03
N GLN A 214 18.82 3.27 12.69
CA GLN A 214 19.00 2.96 14.13
C GLN A 214 17.98 3.68 15.02
N THR A 215 17.38 4.77 14.55
CA THR A 215 16.39 5.57 15.27
C THR A 215 15.15 4.76 15.66
N PHE A 216 14.84 3.70 14.92
CA PHE A 216 13.63 2.90 15.14
C PHE A 216 13.88 1.58 15.87
N ASN A 217 15.12 1.26 16.28
CA ASN A 217 15.43 -0.02 16.93
C ASN A 217 14.62 -0.25 18.22
N SER A 218 14.47 0.79 19.06
CA SER A 218 13.69 0.68 20.29
C SER A 218 12.19 0.44 20.02
N ILE A 219 11.67 0.96 18.90
CA ILE A 219 10.29 0.71 18.48
C ILE A 219 10.18 -0.72 17.96
N LEU A 220 11.16 -1.20 17.18
CA LEU A 220 11.19 -2.59 16.72
C LEU A 220 11.16 -3.58 17.88
N ASP A 221 12.00 -3.37 18.89
CA ASP A 221 12.06 -4.22 20.08
C ASP A 221 10.71 -4.24 20.80
N ASN A 222 10.09 -3.06 20.95
CA ASN A 222 8.78 -2.92 21.60
C ASN A 222 7.66 -3.56 20.80
N ASP A 223 7.56 -3.28 19.50
CA ASP A 223 6.54 -3.85 18.61
C ASP A 223 6.68 -5.38 18.54
N THR A 224 7.94 -5.90 18.49
CA THR A 224 8.21 -7.34 18.52
C THR A 224 7.69 -7.98 19.79
N LYS A 225 8.02 -7.37 20.95
CA LYS A 225 7.55 -7.89 22.25
C LYS A 225 6.02 -7.93 22.31
N ILE A 226 5.37 -6.81 21.96
CA ILE A 226 3.91 -6.71 21.99
C ILE A 226 3.27 -7.72 21.04
N TYR A 227 3.79 -7.85 19.80
CA TYR A 227 3.22 -8.74 18.82
C TYR A 227 3.32 -10.21 19.27
N MET A 228 4.50 -10.64 19.71
CA MET A 228 4.72 -12.01 20.18
C MET A 228 3.92 -12.36 21.43
N GLU A 229 3.76 -11.42 22.37
CA GLU A 229 3.01 -11.67 23.62
C GLU A 229 1.48 -11.68 23.42
N LYS A 230 0.94 -10.89 22.48
CA LYS A 230 -0.50 -10.67 22.40
C LYS A 230 -1.15 -11.19 21.12
N TYR A 231 -0.42 -11.24 20.00
CA TYR A 231 -1.01 -11.43 18.68
C TYR A 231 -0.44 -12.64 17.92
N ASP A 232 0.67 -13.20 18.32
CA ASP A 232 1.27 -14.40 17.69
C ASP A 232 0.85 -15.70 18.39
N ILE A 233 -0.38 -15.75 18.91
CA ILE A 233 -0.96 -16.90 19.59
C ILE A 233 -1.64 -17.83 18.59
#